data_bd802a3ab537e60397c5aac40c2915e2
#
_entry.id   bd802a3ab537e60397c5aac40c2915e2
#
_cell.length_a   1.000
_cell.length_b   1.000
_cell.length_c   1.000
_cell.angle_alpha   90.00
_cell.angle_beta   90.00
_cell.angle_gamma   90.00
#
_symmetry.space_group_name_H-M   'P 1'
#
loop_
_entity.id
_entity.type
_entity.pdbx_description
1 polymer ?
#
loop_
_entity_poly.entity_id
_entity_poly.type
_entity_poly.pdbx_seq_one_letter_code
_entity_poly.pdbx_strand_id
1 'polypeptide(L)'
;MSTSETGRPDADGEGWKAVRDLPPSAKLVAKVLEYNDRLTQSQLAEETLLPPRTVRYALSRLDDAGVVESRFSFADARKRIYTLTIE
;
A
#
# COMPACT_ATOMS: atom_id res chain seq x y z
N MET A 1 8.96 -10.39 23.71
CA MET A 1 9.05 -10.42 23.04
C MET A 1 9.21 -10.19 22.43
N SER A 2 9.02 -10.17 22.26
CA SER A 2 9.11 -9.94 21.45
C SER A 2 9.25 -9.96 20.66
N THR A 3 9.18 -10.07 20.41
CA THR A 3 9.35 -10.08 19.59
C THR A 3 9.51 -10.02 18.79
N SER A 4 9.34 -10.09 18.68
CA SER A 4 9.49 -9.99 17.92
C SER A 4 9.71 -9.87 17.18
N GLU A 5 9.63 -9.84 17.10
CA GLU A 5 9.84 -9.63 16.37
C GLU A 5 10.27 -9.75 15.59
N THR A 6 10.05 -9.95 15.76
CA THR A 6 10.60 -10.25 15.11
C THR A 6 11.00 -10.13 14.20
N GLY A 7 10.93 -10.00 14.31
CA GLY A 7 11.58 -9.73 13.45
C GLY A 7 11.68 -9.49 12.06
N ARG A 8 10.95 -8.64 11.60
CA ARG A 8 11.14 -8.14 10.25
C ARG A 8 11.81 -6.78 10.32
N PRO A 9 13.08 -6.70 9.86
CA PRO A 9 13.81 -5.44 9.96
C PRO A 9 13.11 -4.28 9.27
N ASP A 10 12.48 -4.57 8.11
CA ASP A 10 11.81 -3.53 7.35
C ASP A 10 10.51 -3.04 7.99
N ALA A 11 9.99 -3.76 8.97
CA ALA A 11 8.83 -3.27 9.71
C ALA A 11 9.14 -1.99 10.46
N ASP A 12 10.41 -1.79 10.80
CA ASP A 12 10.86 -0.58 11.48
C ASP A 12 11.65 0.33 10.56
N GLY A 13 11.65 0.03 9.25
CA GLY A 13 12.36 0.83 8.28
C GLY A 13 11.67 2.16 8.01
N GLU A 14 12.35 3.01 7.25
CA GLU A 14 11.87 4.37 7.01
C GLU A 14 10.56 4.39 6.25
N GLY A 15 10.36 3.42 5.33
CA GLY A 15 9.11 3.36 4.60
C GLY A 15 7.91 3.15 5.51
N TRP A 16 8.04 2.22 6.45
CA TRP A 16 6.96 1.96 7.39
C TRP A 16 6.77 3.10 8.39
N LYS A 17 7.83 3.83 8.71
CA LYS A 17 7.70 5.02 9.55
C LYS A 17 6.86 6.07 8.84
N ALA A 18 7.04 6.24 7.53
CA ALA A 18 6.23 7.16 6.76
C ALA A 18 4.77 6.73 6.74
N VAL A 19 4.52 5.43 6.60
CA VAL A 19 3.15 4.90 6.61
C VAL A 19 2.50 5.14 7.97
N ARG A 20 3.27 5.04 9.03
CA ARG A 20 2.74 5.20 10.39
C ARG A 20 2.07 6.54 10.61
N ASP A 21 2.55 7.57 9.91
CA ASP A 21 2.01 8.93 10.06
C ASP A 21 0.84 9.22 9.13
N LEU A 22 0.44 8.24 8.31
CA LEU A 22 -0.62 8.44 7.34
C LEU A 22 -1.99 8.09 7.95
N PRO A 23 -3.08 8.54 7.29
CA PRO A 23 -4.42 8.19 7.76
C PRO A 23 -4.66 6.68 7.79
N PRO A 24 -5.65 6.23 8.59
CA PRO A 24 -5.94 4.80 8.67
C PRO A 24 -6.21 4.13 7.33
N SER A 25 -6.90 4.81 6.40
CA SER A 25 -7.16 4.23 5.09
C SER A 25 -5.88 3.92 4.34
N ALA A 26 -4.89 4.82 4.43
CA ALA A 26 -3.60 4.59 3.78
C ALA A 26 -2.84 3.44 4.44
N LYS A 27 -2.92 3.36 5.77
CA LYS A 27 -2.29 2.24 6.48
C LYS A 27 -2.88 0.91 6.06
N LEU A 28 -4.20 0.86 5.92
CA LEU A 28 -4.88 -0.37 5.51
C LEU A 28 -4.47 -0.76 4.10
N VAL A 29 -4.48 0.19 3.17
CA VAL A 29 -4.07 -0.09 1.80
C VAL A 29 -2.63 -0.60 1.75
N ALA A 30 -1.74 0.02 2.51
CA ALA A 30 -0.35 -0.43 2.55
C ALA A 30 -0.23 -1.86 3.05
N LYS A 31 -0.99 -2.21 4.09
CA LYS A 31 -0.96 -3.57 4.62
C LYS A 31 -1.49 -4.58 3.62
N VAL A 32 -2.56 -4.26 2.92
CA VAL A 32 -3.11 -5.14 1.91
C VAL A 32 -2.11 -5.35 0.78
N LEU A 33 -1.42 -4.28 0.37
CA LEU A 33 -0.37 -4.41 -0.66
C LEU A 33 0.80 -5.24 -0.17
N GLU A 34 1.11 -5.17 1.12
CA GLU A 34 2.18 -5.99 1.67
C GLU A 34 1.90 -7.48 1.50
N TYR A 35 0.64 -7.87 1.68
CA TYR A 35 0.27 -9.28 1.60
C TYR A 35 0.04 -9.77 0.18
N ASN A 36 -0.20 -8.86 -0.77
CA ASN A 36 -0.65 -9.25 -2.10
C ASN A 36 0.29 -8.84 -3.22
N ASP A 37 1.47 -8.34 -2.90
CA ASP A 37 2.47 -7.88 -3.85
C ASP A 37 1.99 -6.70 -4.70
N ARG A 38 0.96 -6.90 -5.51
CA ARG A 38 0.46 -5.86 -6.40
C ARG A 38 -1.02 -6.06 -6.64
N LEU A 39 -1.74 -4.95 -6.67
CA LEU A 39 -3.18 -4.96 -6.87
C LEU A 39 -3.58 -3.73 -7.68
N THR A 40 -4.67 -3.86 -8.41
CA THR A 40 -5.30 -2.70 -9.03
C THR A 40 -6.11 -1.94 -8.00
N GLN A 41 -6.53 -0.72 -8.37
CA GLN A 41 -7.38 0.07 -7.49
C GLN A 41 -8.67 -0.65 -7.15
N SER A 42 -9.28 -1.31 -8.14
CA SER A 42 -10.51 -2.06 -7.92
C SER A 42 -10.29 -3.21 -6.93
N GLN A 43 -9.18 -3.92 -7.08
CA GLN A 43 -8.87 -5.01 -6.18
C GLN A 43 -8.62 -4.49 -4.77
N LEU A 44 -7.97 -3.34 -4.64
CA LEU A 44 -7.75 -2.73 -3.33
C LEU A 44 -9.06 -2.35 -2.67
N ALA A 45 -10.01 -1.83 -3.45
CA ALA A 45 -11.32 -1.50 -2.91
C ALA A 45 -12.02 -2.75 -2.39
N GLU A 46 -11.92 -3.85 -3.12
CA GLU A 46 -12.52 -5.11 -2.69
C GLU A 46 -11.87 -5.67 -1.44
N GLU A 47 -10.54 -5.64 -1.39
CA GLU A 47 -9.81 -6.22 -0.27
C GLU A 47 -9.94 -5.39 0.99
N THR A 48 -10.00 -4.08 0.86
CA THR A 48 -10.07 -3.19 2.02
C THR A 48 -11.50 -2.88 2.43
N LEU A 49 -12.46 -3.14 1.56
CA LEU A 49 -13.87 -2.77 1.76
C LEU A 49 -14.06 -1.27 1.85
N LEU A 50 -13.12 -0.51 1.31
CA LEU A 50 -13.20 0.95 1.28
C LEU A 50 -13.85 1.40 -0.03
N PRO A 51 -14.55 2.54 -0.01
CA PRO A 51 -15.06 3.11 -1.26
C PRO A 51 -13.92 3.44 -2.21
N PRO A 52 -14.15 3.36 -3.53
CA PRO A 52 -13.08 3.65 -4.49
C PRO A 52 -12.40 5.00 -4.30
N ARG A 53 -13.16 6.03 -3.96
CA ARG A 53 -12.56 7.35 -3.75
C ARG A 53 -11.65 7.36 -2.54
N THR A 54 -11.97 6.58 -1.51
CA THR A 54 -11.12 6.47 -0.33
C THR A 54 -9.83 5.73 -0.66
N VAL A 55 -9.93 4.69 -1.49
CA VAL A 55 -8.74 3.98 -1.96
C VAL A 55 -7.85 4.92 -2.76
N ARG A 56 -8.46 5.72 -3.64
CA ARG A 56 -7.70 6.68 -4.44
C ARG A 56 -6.97 7.69 -3.55
N TYR A 57 -7.67 8.20 -2.54
CA TYR A 57 -7.07 9.13 -1.59
C TYR A 57 -5.91 8.46 -0.84
N ALA A 58 -6.11 7.24 -0.38
CA ALA A 58 -5.07 6.49 0.33
C ALA A 58 -3.84 6.29 -0.55
N LEU A 59 -4.05 5.90 -1.80
CA LEU A 59 -2.95 5.70 -2.73
C LEU A 59 -2.20 6.99 -3.00
N SER A 60 -2.93 8.10 -3.11
CA SER A 60 -2.31 9.41 -3.29
C SER A 60 -1.40 9.75 -2.11
N ARG A 61 -1.85 9.49 -0.89
CA ARG A 61 -1.04 9.76 0.28
C ARG A 61 0.18 8.86 0.34
N LEU A 62 0.02 7.59 -0.03
CA LEU A 62 1.15 6.65 -0.08
C LEU A 62 2.15 7.05 -1.15
N ASP A 63 1.66 7.51 -2.29
CA ASP A 63 2.53 7.97 -3.36
C ASP A 63 3.32 9.20 -2.93
N ASP A 64 2.67 10.15 -2.25
CA ASP A 64 3.34 11.33 -1.73
C ASP A 64 4.43 10.97 -0.73
N ALA A 65 4.23 9.91 0.02
CA ALA A 65 5.22 9.44 0.99
C ALA A 65 6.32 8.61 0.34
N GLY A 66 6.18 8.29 -0.95
CA GLY A 66 7.20 7.55 -1.68
C GLY A 66 7.26 6.07 -1.34
N VAL A 67 6.15 5.50 -0.84
CA VAL A 67 6.14 4.10 -0.41
C VAL A 67 5.35 3.20 -1.34
N VAL A 68 4.81 3.74 -2.41
CA VAL A 68 4.08 2.96 -3.41
C VAL A 68 4.41 3.50 -4.79
N GLU A 69 4.37 2.62 -5.78
CA GLU A 69 4.49 3.04 -7.17
C GLU A 69 3.38 2.40 -7.97
N SER A 70 3.10 2.97 -9.13
CA SER A 70 2.07 2.46 -10.02
C SER A 70 2.63 2.33 -11.43
N ARG A 71 2.05 1.39 -12.16
CA ARG A 71 2.35 1.23 -13.57
C ARG A 71 1.12 0.69 -14.26
N PHE A 72 1.03 0.90 -15.56
CA PHE A 72 -0.10 0.41 -16.32
C PHE A 72 0.05 -1.08 -16.58
N SER A 73 -1.09 -1.77 -16.58
CA SER A 73 -1.13 -3.19 -16.89
C SER A 73 -0.84 -3.42 -18.38
N PHE A 74 -0.08 -4.46 -18.69
CA PHE A 74 0.10 -4.86 -20.09
C PHE A 74 -1.20 -5.37 -20.70
N ALA A 75 -2.03 -6.01 -19.89
CA ALA A 75 -3.27 -6.58 -20.38
C ALA A 75 -4.32 -5.52 -20.66
N ASP A 76 -4.32 -4.44 -19.87
CA ASP A 76 -5.29 -3.36 -20.03
C ASP A 76 -4.63 -2.06 -19.62
N ALA A 77 -4.30 -1.23 -20.61
CA ALA A 77 -3.60 0.02 -20.36
C ALA A 77 -4.40 1.01 -19.54
N ARG A 78 -5.69 0.79 -19.37
CA ARG A 78 -6.54 1.66 -18.55
C ARG A 78 -6.48 1.30 -17.07
N LYS A 79 -5.87 0.19 -16.72
CA LYS A 79 -5.76 -0.24 -15.34
C LYS A 79 -4.36 0.01 -14.82
N ARG A 80 -4.27 0.59 -13.63
CA ARG A 80 -3.02 0.78 -12.95
C ARG A 80 -2.83 -0.30 -11.89
N ILE A 81 -1.61 -0.79 -11.81
CA ILE A 81 -1.22 -1.77 -10.82
C ILE A 81 -0.35 -1.06 -9.79
N TYR A 82 -0.67 -1.24 -8.53
CA TYR A 82 0.04 -0.60 -7.42
C TYR A 82 0.87 -1.62 -6.67
N THR A 83 2.07 -1.20 -6.27
CA THR A 83 3.04 -2.06 -5.59
C THR A 83 3.71 -1.26 -4.49
N LEU A 84 3.90 -1.89 -3.33
CA LEU A 84 4.69 -1.26 -2.28
C LEU A 84 6.16 -1.25 -2.68
N THR A 85 6.82 -0.13 -2.37
CA THR A 85 8.26 -0.02 -2.61
C THR A 85 9.05 0.00 -1.31
N ILE A 86 8.42 -0.36 -0.21
CA ILE A 86 9.07 -0.45 1.09
C ILE A 86 9.91 -1.70 1.14
N GLU A 87 11.14 -1.57 1.60
CA GLU A 87 12.05 -2.69 1.73
C GLU A 87 12.26 -3.13 3.15
#